data_e195823b3a5b8a5a59e2e7bca360e0a9
#
_entry.id   e195823b3a5b8a5a59e2e7bca360e0a9
#
_cell.length_a   1.000
_cell.length_b   1.000
_cell.length_c   1.000
_cell.angle_alpha   90.00
_cell.angle_beta   90.00
_cell.angle_gamma   90.00
#
_symmetry.space_group_name_H-M   'P 1'
#
loop_
_entity.id
_entity.type
_entity.pdbx_description
1 polymer ?
#
loop_
_entity_poly.entity_id
_entity_poly.type
_entity_poly.pdbx_seq_one_letter_code
_entity_poly.pdbx_strand_id
1 'polypeptide(L)'
;EIKVQVFRLLDDKVPMQATTLLRLDISGKPREIDLEQVLLANSTPMALDTALPARIDPDGRLTLQARAGRWEVRIQARLSGPQFRIGAGPCPYGEEIWSFQPQHALRMVEILDVPPVEPSQTEMPVEWRSLPAFLLKAQASMTIKEIRRGDPDPGPDQLTLQRTWWLDFDGGGFTVRDQIQGTVRRQW
;
A
#
# COMPACT_ATOMS: atom_id res chain seq x y z
N GLU A 1 22.42 -15.48 19.03
CA GLU A 1 22.54 -14.54 17.91
C GLU A 1 21.19 -14.42 17.19
N ILE A 2 20.89 -13.25 16.64
CA ILE A 2 19.67 -13.01 15.86
C ILE A 2 20.08 -12.23 14.61
N LYS A 3 19.70 -12.75 13.45
CA LYS A 3 19.81 -12.06 12.18
C LYS A 3 18.40 -11.70 11.71
N VAL A 4 18.20 -10.45 11.34
CA VAL A 4 16.90 -9.91 10.89
C VAL A 4 17.05 -9.38 9.47
N GLN A 5 16.13 -9.76 8.60
CA GLN A 5 15.97 -9.16 7.28
C GLN A 5 14.58 -8.50 7.23
N VAL A 6 14.52 -7.30 6.66
CA VAL A 6 13.29 -6.51 6.62
C VAL A 6 12.86 -6.29 5.18
N PHE A 7 11.63 -6.68 4.89
CA PHE A 7 10.95 -6.43 3.62
C PHE A 7 9.67 -5.65 3.89
N ARG A 8 9.36 -4.67 3.06
CA ARG A 8 8.12 -3.91 3.19
C ARG A 8 7.36 -3.86 1.87
N LEU A 9 6.05 -3.99 1.95
CA LEU A 9 5.13 -3.73 0.86
C LEU A 9 4.32 -2.49 1.19
N LEU A 10 4.42 -1.47 0.36
CA LEU A 10 3.55 -0.30 0.40
C LEU A 10 2.41 -0.48 -0.59
N ASP A 11 1.18 -0.55 -0.11
CA ASP A 11 -0.03 -0.63 -0.93
C ASP A 11 -0.68 0.76 -0.99
N ASP A 12 -0.76 1.33 -2.19
CA ASP A 12 -1.22 2.70 -2.44
C ASP A 12 -2.73 2.88 -2.32
N LYS A 13 -3.34 2.20 -1.36
CA LYS A 13 -4.75 2.37 -0.97
C LYS A 13 -4.98 3.67 -0.22
N VAL A 14 -6.24 3.97 0.03
CA VAL A 14 -6.65 5.12 0.87
C VAL A 14 -7.44 4.59 2.07
N PRO A 15 -6.87 4.67 3.29
CA PRO A 15 -5.50 5.08 3.63
C PRO A 15 -4.46 4.08 3.11
N MET A 16 -3.23 4.58 2.87
CA MET A 16 -2.11 3.74 2.47
C MET A 16 -1.81 2.68 3.53
N GLN A 17 -1.49 1.48 3.08
CA GLN A 17 -1.14 0.36 3.96
C GLN A 17 0.31 -0.06 3.76
N ALA A 18 0.94 -0.48 4.84
CA ALA A 18 2.26 -1.08 4.82
C ALA A 18 2.20 -2.48 5.42
N THR A 19 2.77 -3.45 4.72
CA THR A 19 3.03 -4.78 5.26
C THR A 19 4.53 -4.91 5.49
N THR A 20 4.95 -5.05 6.74
CA THR A 20 6.34 -5.36 7.10
C THR A 20 6.47 -6.86 7.29
N LEU A 21 7.39 -7.48 6.58
CA LEU A 21 7.81 -8.86 6.79
C LEU A 21 9.22 -8.88 7.37
N LEU A 22 9.36 -9.46 8.55
CA LEU A 22 10.63 -9.73 9.18
C LEU A 22 10.95 -11.21 9.01
N ARG A 23 12.11 -11.54 8.44
CA ARG A 23 12.68 -12.87 8.48
C ARG A 23 13.74 -12.93 9.56
N LEU A 24 13.53 -13.81 10.50
CA LEU A 24 14.37 -13.98 11.67
C LEU A 24 15.12 -15.30 11.58
N ASP A 25 16.46 -15.25 11.66
CA ASP A 25 17.29 -16.44 11.88
C ASP A 25 17.85 -16.35 13.29
N ILE A 26 17.35 -17.23 14.16
CA ILE A 26 17.58 -17.17 15.62
C ILE A 26 18.37 -18.39 16.05
N SER A 27 19.45 -18.15 16.80
CA SER A 27 20.24 -19.20 17.42
C SER A 27 20.34 -19.00 18.93
N GLY A 28 20.59 -20.11 19.64
CA GLY A 28 20.78 -20.13 21.08
C GLY A 28 19.53 -20.54 21.87
N LYS A 29 19.53 -20.28 23.17
CA LYS A 29 18.44 -20.67 24.07
C LYS A 29 17.19 -19.82 23.87
N PRO A 30 15.99 -20.37 24.13
CA PRO A 30 14.76 -19.59 24.15
C PRO A 30 14.86 -18.40 25.09
N ARG A 31 14.37 -17.24 24.62
CA ARG A 31 14.37 -15.99 25.40
C ARG A 31 13.39 -14.99 24.82
N GLU A 32 12.98 -14.04 25.61
CA GLU A 32 12.26 -12.88 25.13
C GLU A 32 13.22 -11.91 24.44
N ILE A 33 12.79 -11.33 23.33
CA ILE A 33 13.53 -10.31 22.59
C ILE A 33 12.58 -9.17 22.19
N ASP A 34 13.14 -7.97 22.19
CA ASP A 34 12.49 -6.77 21.68
C ASP A 34 13.16 -6.34 20.37
N LEU A 35 12.34 -6.13 19.35
CA LEU A 35 12.74 -5.53 18.09
C LEU A 35 12.12 -4.14 18.01
N GLU A 36 12.98 -3.13 17.90
CA GLU A 36 12.54 -1.74 17.81
C GLU A 36 12.30 -1.33 16.36
N GLN A 37 11.46 -0.31 16.16
CA GLN A 37 11.24 0.35 14.88
C GLN A 37 10.82 -0.59 13.74
N VAL A 38 10.05 -1.61 14.07
CA VAL A 38 9.51 -2.52 13.06
C VAL A 38 8.39 -1.89 12.23
N LEU A 39 7.80 -0.79 12.71
CA LEU A 39 6.80 0.01 12.00
C LEU A 39 7.42 1.23 11.31
N LEU A 40 6.78 1.69 10.25
CA LEU A 40 7.06 2.99 9.65
C LEU A 40 6.52 4.12 10.52
N ALA A 41 7.14 5.27 10.46
CA ALA A 41 6.67 6.46 11.15
C ALA A 41 5.23 6.80 10.74
N ASN A 42 4.44 7.33 11.68
CA ASN A 42 3.04 7.69 11.48
C ASN A 42 2.15 6.54 11.02
N SER A 43 2.50 5.30 11.35
CA SER A 43 1.67 4.14 11.09
C SER A 43 1.06 3.56 12.36
N THR A 44 -0.11 2.95 12.19
CA THR A 44 -0.83 2.26 13.28
C THR A 44 -0.89 0.77 12.94
N PRO A 45 -0.44 -0.13 13.83
CA PRO A 45 -0.54 -1.56 13.59
C PRO A 45 -2.01 -2.01 13.54
N MET A 46 -2.32 -2.89 12.60
CA MET A 46 -3.66 -3.45 12.40
C MET A 46 -3.70 -4.95 12.64
N ALA A 47 -2.66 -5.66 12.21
CA ALA A 47 -2.56 -7.10 12.37
C ALA A 47 -1.11 -7.54 12.56
N LEU A 48 -0.94 -8.59 13.35
CA LEU A 48 0.33 -9.28 13.59
C LEU A 48 0.12 -10.76 13.34
N ASP A 49 0.89 -11.33 12.44
CA ASP A 49 0.85 -12.75 12.09
C ASP A 49 2.25 -13.36 12.23
N THR A 50 2.36 -14.38 13.07
CA THR A 50 3.60 -15.13 13.33
C THR A 50 3.31 -16.40 14.09
N ALA A 51 4.16 -17.42 13.90
CA ALA A 51 4.10 -18.67 14.66
C ALA A 51 4.72 -18.57 16.08
N LEU A 52 5.41 -17.47 16.39
CA LEU A 52 5.95 -17.21 17.74
C LEU A 52 4.94 -16.40 18.56
N PRO A 53 4.85 -16.66 19.88
CA PRO A 53 4.15 -15.73 20.76
C PRO A 53 4.78 -14.34 20.66
N ALA A 54 3.99 -13.34 20.25
CA ALA A 54 4.49 -12.00 19.98
C ALA A 54 3.44 -10.93 20.30
N ARG A 55 3.91 -9.73 20.60
CA ARG A 55 3.10 -8.53 20.82
C ARG A 55 3.76 -7.34 20.15
N ILE A 56 2.96 -6.50 19.52
CA ILE A 56 3.42 -5.23 18.99
C ILE A 56 2.75 -4.08 19.76
N ASP A 57 3.57 -3.13 20.20
CA ASP A 57 3.09 -1.94 20.87
C ASP A 57 2.82 -0.81 19.85
N PRO A 58 1.97 0.18 20.18
CA PRO A 58 1.65 1.29 19.28
C PRO A 58 2.85 2.13 18.84
N ASP A 59 3.93 2.14 19.63
CA ASP A 59 5.20 2.82 19.34
C ASP A 59 6.09 2.05 18.36
N GLY A 60 5.65 0.86 17.92
CA GLY A 60 6.37 0.05 16.94
C GLY A 60 7.42 -0.88 17.52
N ARG A 61 7.38 -1.14 18.83
CA ARG A 61 8.19 -2.17 19.47
C ARG A 61 7.51 -3.53 19.34
N LEU A 62 8.23 -4.50 18.82
CA LEU A 62 7.78 -5.89 18.72
C LEU A 62 8.51 -6.75 19.76
N THR A 63 7.76 -7.23 20.74
CA THR A 63 8.26 -8.21 21.73
C THR A 63 7.87 -9.60 21.29
N LEU A 64 8.80 -10.55 21.27
CA LEU A 64 8.53 -11.94 20.89
C LEU A 64 9.30 -12.96 21.73
N GLN A 65 8.70 -14.15 21.91
CA GLN A 65 9.34 -15.28 22.56
C GLN A 65 10.18 -16.06 21.55
N ALA A 66 11.45 -15.71 21.47
CA ALA A 66 12.38 -16.24 20.48
C ALA A 66 12.77 -17.69 20.81
N ARG A 67 12.74 -18.54 19.79
CA ARG A 67 13.27 -19.91 19.79
C ARG A 67 14.22 -20.09 18.63
N ALA A 68 15.21 -20.96 18.77
CA ALA A 68 16.13 -21.28 17.65
C ALA A 68 15.36 -21.76 16.43
N GLY A 69 15.74 -21.28 15.24
CA GLY A 69 15.11 -21.59 13.98
C GLY A 69 14.91 -20.35 13.09
N ARG A 70 14.26 -20.58 11.95
CA ARG A 70 13.88 -19.52 11.02
C ARG A 70 12.40 -19.22 11.16
N TRP A 71 12.09 -17.94 11.31
CA TRP A 71 10.74 -17.48 11.59
C TRP A 71 10.39 -16.29 10.69
N GLU A 72 9.12 -16.18 10.37
CA GLU A 72 8.58 -15.00 9.71
C GLU A 72 7.60 -14.30 10.65
N VAL A 73 7.67 -12.97 10.66
CA VAL A 73 6.73 -12.11 11.37
C VAL A 73 6.19 -11.12 10.35
N ARG A 74 4.89 -11.12 10.16
CA ARG A 74 4.19 -10.23 9.23
C ARG A 74 3.35 -9.25 10.02
N ILE A 75 3.57 -7.96 9.80
CA ILE A 75 2.87 -6.87 10.47
C ILE A 75 2.18 -6.04 9.42
N GLN A 76 0.88 -5.87 9.53
CA GLN A 76 0.11 -4.95 8.70
C GLN A 76 -0.16 -3.68 9.48
N ALA A 77 0.06 -2.54 8.86
CA ALA A 77 -0.17 -1.23 9.45
C ALA A 77 -0.79 -0.29 8.41
N ARG A 78 -1.55 0.69 8.87
CA ARG A 78 -2.04 1.79 8.04
C ARG A 78 -1.24 3.04 8.33
N LEU A 79 -0.93 3.81 7.30
CA LEU A 79 -0.28 5.10 7.43
C LEU A 79 -1.32 6.21 7.61
N SER A 80 -1.03 7.17 8.49
CA SER A 80 -1.93 8.29 8.78
C SER A 80 -1.69 9.42 7.79
N GLY A 81 -2.78 9.93 7.19
CA GLY A 81 -2.74 11.06 6.25
C GLY A 81 -2.15 10.74 4.87
N PRO A 82 -2.08 11.76 4.00
CA PRO A 82 -1.50 11.61 2.66
C PRO A 82 0.01 11.34 2.75
N GLN A 83 0.50 10.38 1.98
CA GLN A 83 1.92 10.03 1.95
C GLN A 83 2.54 10.50 0.63
N PHE A 84 3.39 11.52 0.71
CA PHE A 84 4.20 11.99 -0.42
C PHE A 84 5.67 11.63 -0.26
N ARG A 85 6.09 11.39 0.98
CA ARG A 85 7.45 10.98 1.32
C ARG A 85 7.42 10.06 2.54
N ILE A 86 8.06 8.90 2.41
CA ILE A 86 8.11 7.89 3.47
C ILE A 86 9.57 7.58 3.77
N GLY A 87 9.99 7.81 5.01
CA GLY A 87 11.34 7.53 5.48
C GLY A 87 11.50 6.11 5.97
N ALA A 88 12.64 5.50 5.66
CA ALA A 88 13.01 4.19 6.19
C ALA A 88 13.42 4.24 7.68
N GLY A 89 13.71 5.44 8.19
CA GLY A 89 14.21 5.58 9.55
C GLY A 89 15.64 5.09 9.70
N PRO A 90 16.05 4.68 10.91
CA PRO A 90 17.43 4.28 11.19
C PRO A 90 17.84 2.92 10.63
N CYS A 91 16.90 2.07 10.20
CA CYS A 91 17.16 0.70 9.68
C CYS A 91 18.11 -0.10 10.58
N PRO A 92 17.74 -0.37 11.84
CA PRO A 92 18.63 -0.98 12.82
C PRO A 92 19.06 -2.40 12.45
N TYR A 93 18.36 -3.03 11.49
CA TYR A 93 18.63 -4.39 11.01
C TYR A 93 19.33 -4.43 9.64
N GLY A 94 19.81 -3.29 9.17
CA GLY A 94 20.48 -3.16 7.87
C GLY A 94 19.59 -2.57 6.79
N GLU A 95 20.01 -2.76 5.54
CA GLU A 95 19.24 -2.27 4.38
C GLU A 95 17.91 -3.02 4.25
N GLU A 96 16.88 -2.29 3.85
CA GLU A 96 15.54 -2.83 3.65
C GLU A 96 15.19 -2.89 2.15
N ILE A 97 14.40 -3.88 1.76
CA ILE A 97 13.84 -3.96 0.41
C ILE A 97 12.37 -3.63 0.49
N TRP A 98 11.96 -2.59 -0.24
CA TRP A 98 10.60 -2.12 -0.28
C TRP A 98 9.97 -2.38 -1.63
N SER A 99 8.78 -2.98 -1.65
CA SER A 99 7.93 -3.13 -2.82
C SER A 99 6.83 -2.10 -2.80
N PHE A 100 6.42 -1.65 -3.98
CA PHE A 100 5.32 -0.70 -4.11
C PHE A 100 4.22 -1.31 -4.98
N GLN A 101 3.00 -1.35 -4.45
CA GLN A 101 1.80 -1.81 -5.16
C GLN A 101 0.95 -0.61 -5.55
N PRO A 102 0.99 -0.20 -6.83
CA PRO A 102 0.21 0.94 -7.30
C PRO A 102 -1.28 0.60 -7.36
N GLN A 103 -2.12 1.60 -7.13
CA GLN A 103 -3.57 1.53 -7.32
C GLN A 103 -3.97 2.45 -8.47
N HIS A 104 -3.80 1.97 -9.70
CA HIS A 104 -3.97 2.76 -10.92
C HIS A 104 -5.36 3.39 -11.08
N ALA A 105 -6.39 2.78 -10.51
CA ALA A 105 -7.73 3.36 -10.47
C ALA A 105 -7.84 4.59 -9.55
N LEU A 106 -6.97 4.69 -8.54
CA LEU A 106 -6.95 5.82 -7.62
C LEU A 106 -6.04 6.94 -8.10
N ARG A 107 -4.82 6.58 -8.50
CA ARG A 107 -3.82 7.53 -9.00
C ARG A 107 -2.68 6.86 -9.75
N MET A 108 -2.00 7.64 -10.56
CA MET A 108 -0.72 7.28 -11.18
C MET A 108 0.39 8.03 -10.45
N VAL A 109 1.41 7.31 -10.02
CA VAL A 109 2.53 7.87 -9.26
C VAL A 109 3.87 7.46 -9.86
N GLU A 110 4.88 8.27 -9.59
CA GLU A 110 6.29 8.01 -9.87
C GLU A 110 7.04 7.91 -8.54
N ILE A 111 7.87 6.87 -8.39
CA ILE A 111 8.71 6.68 -7.21
C ILE A 111 10.08 7.28 -7.46
N LEU A 112 10.53 8.14 -6.55
CA LEU A 112 11.78 8.89 -6.65
C LEU A 112 12.63 8.73 -5.39
N ASP A 113 13.90 9.15 -5.48
CA ASP A 113 14.88 9.27 -4.39
C ASP A 113 15.38 7.93 -3.83
N VAL A 114 15.01 6.80 -4.44
CA VAL A 114 15.44 5.45 -4.01
C VAL A 114 15.91 4.64 -5.22
N PRO A 115 17.01 3.88 -5.12
CA PRO A 115 17.47 3.05 -6.21
C PRO A 115 16.55 1.84 -6.41
N PRO A 116 16.10 1.57 -7.66
CA PRO A 116 15.38 0.35 -7.97
C PRO A 116 16.32 -0.87 -7.87
N VAL A 117 15.74 -2.00 -7.51
CA VAL A 117 16.43 -3.29 -7.49
C VAL A 117 15.63 -4.32 -8.27
N GLU A 118 16.31 -5.29 -8.88
CA GLU A 118 15.66 -6.39 -9.56
C GLU A 118 15.05 -7.36 -8.55
N PRO A 119 13.71 -7.50 -8.49
CA PRO A 119 13.05 -8.31 -7.47
C PRO A 119 13.50 -9.77 -7.45
N SER A 120 13.78 -10.35 -8.62
CA SER A 120 14.20 -11.74 -8.77
C SER A 120 15.60 -12.03 -8.19
N GLN A 121 16.44 -11.00 -8.04
CA GLN A 121 17.77 -11.11 -7.46
C GLN A 121 17.81 -10.86 -5.95
N THR A 122 16.65 -10.66 -5.34
CA THR A 122 16.51 -10.41 -3.91
C THR A 122 15.86 -11.60 -3.20
N GLU A 123 16.01 -11.66 -1.89
CA GLU A 123 15.34 -12.66 -1.04
C GLU A 123 13.91 -12.25 -0.64
N MET A 124 13.31 -11.27 -1.32
CA MET A 124 11.95 -10.81 -1.01
C MET A 124 10.91 -11.91 -1.22
N PRO A 125 9.73 -11.81 -0.59
CA PRO A 125 8.63 -12.75 -0.79
C PRO A 125 8.28 -12.94 -2.26
N VAL A 126 8.01 -14.17 -2.66
CA VAL A 126 7.72 -14.52 -4.06
C VAL A 126 6.49 -13.77 -4.56
N GLU A 127 5.49 -13.59 -3.70
CA GLU A 127 4.24 -12.88 -4.00
C GLU A 127 4.43 -11.39 -4.30
N TRP A 128 5.57 -10.79 -3.89
CA TRP A 128 5.87 -9.38 -4.16
C TRP A 128 6.79 -9.16 -5.36
N ARG A 129 7.36 -10.23 -5.94
CA ARG A 129 8.35 -10.14 -7.03
C ARG A 129 7.81 -9.58 -8.34
N SER A 130 6.50 -9.57 -8.51
CA SER A 130 5.86 -8.93 -9.68
C SER A 130 5.74 -7.41 -9.55
N LEU A 131 6.07 -6.85 -8.39
CA LEU A 131 5.97 -5.43 -8.08
C LEU A 131 7.33 -4.75 -8.22
N PRO A 132 7.38 -3.45 -8.54
CA PRO A 132 8.61 -2.68 -8.48
C PRO A 132 9.19 -2.71 -7.07
N ALA A 133 10.50 -2.90 -6.97
CA ALA A 133 11.22 -2.98 -5.71
C ALA A 133 12.38 -2.00 -5.64
N PHE A 134 12.68 -1.55 -4.44
CA PHE A 134 13.65 -0.49 -4.15
C PHE A 134 14.48 -0.86 -2.94
N LEU A 135 15.76 -0.47 -2.94
CA LEU A 135 16.67 -0.64 -1.81
C LEU A 135 16.65 0.63 -0.96
N LEU A 136 16.33 0.48 0.32
CA LEU A 136 16.37 1.58 1.27
C LEU A 136 17.44 1.36 2.33
N LYS A 137 18.31 2.36 2.45
CA LYS A 137 19.33 2.47 3.49
C LYS A 137 18.79 3.29 4.66
N ALA A 138 19.50 3.24 5.78
CA ALA A 138 19.21 4.09 6.92
C ALA A 138 19.07 5.56 6.50
N GLN A 139 18.05 6.22 7.03
CA GLN A 139 17.69 7.63 6.74
C GLN A 139 17.29 7.92 5.27
N ALA A 140 17.25 6.92 4.38
CA ALA A 140 16.70 7.11 3.05
C ALA A 140 15.21 7.38 3.10
N SER A 141 14.71 8.07 2.10
CA SER A 141 13.28 8.35 1.96
C SER A 141 12.83 8.07 0.54
N MET A 142 11.70 7.41 0.42
CA MET A 142 11.01 7.20 -0.84
C MET A 142 10.04 8.36 -1.07
N THR A 143 10.14 9.05 -2.19
CA THR A 143 9.21 10.10 -2.60
C THR A 143 8.17 9.51 -3.56
N ILE A 144 6.89 9.71 -3.25
CA ILE A 144 5.75 9.29 -4.06
C ILE A 144 5.19 10.53 -4.75
N LYS A 145 5.58 10.75 -5.99
CA LYS A 145 5.14 11.88 -6.79
C LYS A 145 3.86 11.52 -7.54
N GLU A 146 2.77 12.17 -7.22
CA GLU A 146 1.51 12.01 -7.94
C GLU A 146 1.61 12.69 -9.31
N ILE A 147 1.43 11.90 -10.38
CA ILE A 147 1.41 12.39 -11.77
C ILE A 147 -0.01 12.73 -12.18
N ARG A 148 -0.97 11.90 -11.77
CA ARG A 148 -2.38 12.09 -12.08
C ARG A 148 -3.25 11.37 -11.06
N ARG A 149 -4.43 11.93 -10.79
CA ARG A 149 -5.46 11.33 -9.95
C ARG A 149 -6.61 10.79 -10.79
N GLY A 150 -7.20 9.67 -10.35
CA GLY A 150 -8.30 8.97 -11.01
C GLY A 150 -7.87 8.01 -12.11
N ASP A 151 -8.85 7.31 -12.68
CA ASP A 151 -8.65 6.32 -13.74
C ASP A 151 -8.18 7.01 -15.03
N PRO A 152 -7.10 6.53 -15.65
CA PRO A 152 -6.61 7.06 -16.92
C PRO A 152 -7.58 6.91 -18.08
N ASP A 153 -8.38 5.89 -18.04
CA ASP A 153 -9.30 5.54 -19.12
C ASP A 153 -10.68 5.20 -18.53
N PRO A 154 -11.41 6.22 -18.04
CA PRO A 154 -12.76 6.00 -17.56
C PRO A 154 -13.57 5.40 -18.72
N GLY A 155 -14.24 4.29 -18.45
CA GLY A 155 -15.12 3.67 -19.43
C GLY A 155 -16.09 4.71 -20.02
N PRO A 156 -16.68 4.46 -21.21
CA PRO A 156 -17.59 5.41 -21.84
C PRO A 156 -18.77 5.74 -20.93
N ASP A 157 -19.26 6.96 -21.04
CA ASP A 157 -20.50 7.36 -20.41
C ASP A 157 -21.63 6.48 -20.90
N GLN A 158 -22.46 6.02 -19.99
CA GLN A 158 -23.65 5.20 -20.29
C GLN A 158 -24.87 6.01 -19.92
N LEU A 159 -25.50 6.61 -20.91
CA LEU A 159 -26.70 7.42 -20.74
C LEU A 159 -27.86 6.83 -21.54
N THR A 160 -29.02 6.78 -20.91
CA THR A 160 -30.29 6.40 -21.56
C THR A 160 -31.18 7.64 -21.55
N LEU A 161 -31.66 8.02 -22.71
CA LEU A 161 -32.66 9.08 -22.85
C LEU A 161 -34.01 8.46 -23.16
N GLN A 162 -34.99 8.72 -22.32
CA GLN A 162 -36.40 8.46 -22.58
C GLN A 162 -37.09 9.77 -22.87
N ARG A 163 -37.60 9.93 -24.12
CA ARG A 163 -38.27 11.14 -24.55
C ARG A 163 -39.73 10.84 -24.82
N THR A 164 -40.64 11.59 -24.26
CA THR A 164 -42.08 11.53 -24.46
C THR A 164 -42.54 12.82 -25.14
N TRP A 165 -43.29 12.68 -26.21
CA TRP A 165 -43.84 13.79 -26.96
C TRP A 165 -45.35 13.81 -26.83
N TRP A 166 -45.90 14.96 -26.56
CA TRP A 166 -47.34 15.20 -26.62
C TRP A 166 -47.61 16.27 -27.67
N LEU A 167 -48.50 15.96 -28.61
CA LEU A 167 -49.02 16.96 -29.56
C LEU A 167 -49.95 17.88 -28.77
N ASP A 168 -49.79 19.19 -28.92
CA ASP A 168 -50.71 20.17 -28.34
C ASP A 168 -52.10 20.07 -29.03
N PHE A 169 -53.17 20.31 -28.24
CA PHE A 169 -54.53 20.12 -28.72
C PHE A 169 -54.91 21.02 -29.93
N ASP A 170 -54.25 22.13 -30.09
CA ASP A 170 -54.42 23.08 -31.17
C ASP A 170 -53.59 22.73 -32.42
N GLY A 171 -52.78 21.68 -32.35
CA GLY A 171 -51.87 21.26 -33.39
C GLY A 171 -50.70 22.21 -33.66
N GLY A 172 -50.49 23.22 -32.81
CA GLY A 172 -49.49 24.27 -33.00
C GLY A 172 -48.09 23.91 -32.53
N GLY A 173 -47.92 22.77 -31.79
CA GLY A 173 -46.63 22.42 -31.24
C GLY A 173 -46.60 21.06 -30.52
N PHE A 174 -45.45 20.77 -29.92
CA PHE A 174 -45.26 19.59 -29.11
C PHE A 174 -44.72 19.97 -27.71
N THR A 175 -45.29 19.35 -26.69
CA THR A 175 -44.70 19.32 -25.34
C THR A 175 -43.79 18.10 -25.26
N VAL A 176 -42.53 18.31 -24.85
CA VAL A 176 -41.50 17.27 -24.78
C VAL A 176 -41.05 17.09 -23.34
N ARG A 177 -41.04 15.85 -22.90
CA ARG A 177 -40.43 15.46 -21.62
C ARG A 177 -39.25 14.54 -21.89
N ASP A 178 -38.06 14.94 -21.42
CA ASP A 178 -36.85 14.17 -21.43
C ASP A 178 -36.55 13.62 -20.03
N GLN A 179 -36.32 12.33 -19.94
CA GLN A 179 -35.80 11.68 -18.75
C GLN A 179 -34.46 11.05 -19.11
N ILE A 180 -33.40 11.55 -18.49
CA ILE A 180 -32.03 11.07 -18.69
C ILE A 180 -31.62 10.29 -17.46
N GLN A 181 -31.14 9.06 -17.66
CA GLN A 181 -30.64 8.17 -16.61
C GLN A 181 -29.31 7.56 -17.06
N GLY A 182 -28.39 7.35 -16.11
CA GLY A 182 -27.14 6.67 -16.41
C GLY A 182 -25.97 7.14 -15.56
N THR A 183 -24.78 6.76 -16.01
CA THR A 183 -23.53 7.07 -15.32
C THR A 183 -22.63 7.89 -16.22
N VAL A 184 -22.26 9.07 -15.74
CA VAL A 184 -21.22 9.91 -16.36
C VAL A 184 -19.90 9.58 -15.68
N ARG A 185 -18.91 9.13 -16.45
CA ARG A 185 -17.60 8.70 -15.93
C ARG A 185 -16.48 9.69 -16.25
N ARG A 186 -16.69 10.59 -17.19
CA ARG A 186 -15.73 11.66 -17.53
C ARG A 186 -16.08 12.90 -16.74
N GLN A 187 -15.11 13.43 -16.01
CA GLN A 187 -15.24 14.74 -15.36
C GLN A 187 -14.97 15.82 -16.42
N TRP A 188 -15.75 16.89 -16.34
CA TRP A 188 -15.60 18.10 -17.15
C TRP A 188 -14.49 18.98 -16.62
#